data_3038cefef7c226741c3f4117c202cbd8
#
_entry.id   3038cefef7c226741c3f4117c202cbd8
#
_cell.length_a   1.000
_cell.length_b   1.000
_cell.length_c   1.000
_cell.angle_alpha   90.00
_cell.angle_beta   90.00
_cell.angle_gamma   90.00
#
_symmetry.space_group_name_H-M   'P 1'
#
loop_
_entity.id
_entity.type
_entity.pdbx_description
1 polymer ?
#
loop_
_entity_poly.entity_id
_entity_poly.type
_entity_poly.pdbx_seq_one_letter_code
_entity_poly.pdbx_strand_id
1 'polypeptide(L)'
;MTYQNQDCRITEKFQSVDDFLDIGKQKELLNLFLHPKFPWALTLNAVNGVDTNLQIQDDSTIGMFHTFLYDGQICSPFFENIKFMLDDFEKINLLRNNLIRLRAGLFFKNPDSRPHVPHVDAKIPHTTAVYYVNDCDGDLVIYDETYKSHPWKAPEFPTENYRFAPCQNKLAIFDGQHYHSSSYPTQKPLRLAITFNFQQ
;
A
#
# COMPACT_ATOMS: atom_id res chain seq x y z
N MET A 1 4.46 -29.88 1.61
CA MET A 1 5.63 -29.20 0.99
C MET A 1 6.28 -28.37 2.06
N THR A 2 7.50 -28.72 2.41
CA THR A 2 8.29 -28.08 3.48
C THR A 2 8.83 -26.76 2.96
N TYR A 3 8.36 -25.66 3.53
CA TYR A 3 9.02 -24.36 3.35
C TYR A 3 10.43 -24.44 3.88
N GLN A 4 11.42 -24.33 3.01
CA GLN A 4 12.80 -24.12 3.44
C GLN A 4 12.86 -22.73 4.11
N ASN A 5 13.30 -22.70 5.36
CA ASN A 5 13.69 -21.50 6.09
C ASN A 5 14.77 -20.76 5.27
N GLN A 6 14.36 -19.85 4.40
CA GLN A 6 15.24 -18.79 3.94
C GLN A 6 15.21 -17.72 5.04
N ASP A 7 16.36 -17.49 5.63
CA ASP A 7 16.66 -16.43 6.58
C ASP A 7 16.44 -15.09 5.84
N CYS A 8 15.18 -14.64 5.81
CA CYS A 8 14.75 -13.46 5.06
C CYS A 8 15.07 -12.21 5.86
N ARG A 9 16.38 -11.90 5.99
CA ARG A 9 16.80 -10.57 6.38
C ARG A 9 16.49 -9.66 5.20
N ILE A 10 15.80 -8.55 5.45
CA ILE A 10 15.59 -7.47 4.47
C ILE A 10 16.96 -6.91 4.10
N THR A 11 17.66 -7.57 3.17
CA THR A 11 19.00 -7.19 2.70
C THR A 11 18.95 -6.44 1.37
N GLU A 12 17.81 -6.48 0.69
CA GLU A 12 17.58 -5.79 -0.58
C GLU A 12 16.59 -4.63 -0.37
N LYS A 13 16.83 -3.54 -1.06
CA LYS A 13 15.99 -2.33 -0.99
C LYS A 13 14.52 -2.58 -1.38
N PHE A 14 14.28 -3.62 -2.19
CA PHE A 14 12.98 -3.99 -2.72
C PHE A 14 12.82 -5.50 -2.71
N GLN A 15 11.72 -5.99 -2.16
CA GLN A 15 11.41 -7.41 -2.11
C GLN A 15 9.96 -7.66 -2.55
N SER A 16 9.70 -8.83 -3.10
CA SER A 16 8.33 -9.31 -3.27
C SER A 16 8.18 -10.71 -2.71
N VAL A 17 7.01 -10.98 -2.16
CA VAL A 17 6.59 -12.32 -1.72
C VAL A 17 5.38 -12.68 -2.56
N ASP A 18 5.50 -13.74 -3.36
CA ASP A 18 4.38 -14.32 -4.07
C ASP A 18 3.64 -15.30 -3.15
N ASP A 19 2.35 -15.53 -3.40
CA ASP A 19 1.52 -16.47 -2.64
C ASP A 19 1.55 -16.21 -1.12
N PHE A 20 1.47 -14.94 -0.72
CA PHE A 20 1.62 -14.51 0.68
C PHE A 20 0.55 -15.09 1.61
N LEU A 21 -0.71 -15.18 1.16
CA LEU A 21 -1.81 -15.73 1.95
C LEU A 21 -2.36 -17.01 1.33
N ASP A 22 -2.90 -17.89 2.17
CA ASP A 22 -3.70 -19.02 1.69
C ASP A 22 -4.99 -18.54 1.00
N ILE A 23 -5.56 -19.42 0.16
CA ILE A 23 -6.73 -19.09 -0.67
C ILE A 23 -7.98 -18.76 0.16
N GLY A 24 -8.11 -19.30 1.38
CA GLY A 24 -9.22 -18.98 2.28
C GLY A 24 -9.16 -17.52 2.71
N LYS A 25 -8.02 -17.09 3.20
CA LYS A 25 -7.75 -15.70 3.62
C LYS A 25 -7.90 -14.70 2.48
N GLN A 26 -7.45 -15.04 1.26
CA GLN A 26 -7.66 -14.20 0.07
C GLN A 26 -9.15 -13.95 -0.19
N LYS A 27 -9.97 -15.01 -0.12
CA LYS A 27 -11.43 -14.92 -0.30
C LYS A 27 -12.10 -14.09 0.80
N GLU A 28 -11.66 -14.24 2.05
CA GLU A 28 -12.16 -13.45 3.18
C GLU A 28 -11.90 -11.96 2.96
N LEU A 29 -10.69 -11.58 2.54
CA LEU A 29 -10.35 -10.19 2.23
C LEU A 29 -11.19 -9.64 1.08
N LEU A 30 -11.31 -10.39 0.00
CA LEU A 30 -12.09 -9.96 -1.16
C LEU A 30 -13.56 -9.76 -0.80
N ASN A 31 -14.15 -10.71 -0.05
CA ASN A 31 -15.52 -10.62 0.42
C ASN A 31 -15.73 -9.43 1.37
N LEU A 32 -14.77 -9.17 2.26
CA LEU A 32 -14.81 -8.03 3.17
C LEU A 32 -14.86 -6.71 2.39
N PHE A 33 -13.92 -6.51 1.48
CA PHE A 33 -13.75 -5.23 0.78
C PHE A 33 -14.81 -4.96 -0.29
N LEU A 34 -15.34 -6.00 -0.91
CA LEU A 34 -16.43 -5.89 -1.89
C LEU A 34 -17.82 -5.92 -1.24
N HIS A 35 -17.91 -6.09 0.08
CA HIS A 35 -19.19 -6.07 0.76
C HIS A 35 -19.83 -4.68 0.67
N PRO A 36 -21.13 -4.56 0.28
CA PRO A 36 -21.79 -3.25 0.09
C PRO A 36 -21.82 -2.35 1.32
N LYS A 37 -21.66 -2.92 2.52
CA LYS A 37 -21.64 -2.19 3.80
C LYS A 37 -20.22 -1.90 4.30
N PHE A 38 -19.17 -2.23 3.53
CA PHE A 38 -17.82 -1.89 3.94
C PHE A 38 -17.64 -0.36 3.85
N PRO A 39 -17.15 0.29 4.91
CA PRO A 39 -17.18 1.74 5.02
C PRO A 39 -16.01 2.40 4.28
N TRP A 40 -16.07 2.40 2.97
CA TRP A 40 -15.14 3.16 2.15
C TRP A 40 -15.38 4.66 2.28
N ALA A 41 -14.31 5.43 2.51
CA ALA A 41 -14.33 6.89 2.50
C ALA A 41 -13.77 7.40 1.17
N LEU A 42 -14.52 8.25 0.48
CA LEU A 42 -14.03 8.97 -0.70
C LEU A 42 -12.93 9.95 -0.30
N THR A 43 -11.82 9.93 -1.01
CA THR A 43 -10.70 10.85 -0.84
C THR A 43 -10.42 11.52 -2.16
N LEU A 44 -10.47 12.85 -2.19
CA LEU A 44 -10.25 13.66 -3.40
C LEU A 44 -8.75 13.88 -3.68
N ASN A 45 -7.92 13.70 -2.67
CA ASN A 45 -6.47 13.72 -2.81
C ASN A 45 -5.86 12.60 -1.98
N ALA A 46 -5.60 11.47 -2.64
CA ALA A 46 -5.14 10.25 -1.97
C ALA A 46 -3.73 10.36 -1.35
N VAL A 47 -2.93 11.31 -1.84
CA VAL A 47 -1.50 11.44 -1.51
C VAL A 47 -1.26 12.43 -0.38
N ASN A 48 -1.92 13.58 -0.36
CA ASN A 48 -1.63 14.69 0.55
C ASN A 48 -2.46 14.70 1.84
N GLY A 49 -3.23 13.64 2.11
CA GLY A 49 -4.09 13.59 3.29
C GLY A 49 -5.36 14.46 3.14
N VAL A 50 -5.95 14.83 4.28
CA VAL A 50 -7.15 15.69 4.28
C VAL A 50 -6.73 17.12 3.93
N ASP A 51 -6.81 17.48 2.66
CA ASP A 51 -6.78 18.88 2.28
C ASP A 51 -8.13 19.50 2.68
N THR A 52 -8.09 20.52 3.52
CA THR A 52 -9.27 21.27 3.96
C THR A 52 -9.87 22.12 2.83
N ASN A 53 -9.14 22.30 1.75
CA ASN A 53 -9.63 22.95 0.54
C ASN A 53 -10.29 21.89 -0.36
N LEU A 54 -11.60 21.72 -0.27
CA LEU A 54 -12.43 20.80 -1.04
C LEU A 54 -12.50 21.15 -2.55
N GLN A 55 -11.40 21.56 -3.15
CA GLN A 55 -11.31 21.82 -4.58
C GLN A 55 -10.74 20.60 -5.28
N ILE A 56 -11.53 20.02 -6.16
CA ILE A 56 -11.07 18.98 -7.10
C ILE A 56 -10.22 19.70 -8.15
N GLN A 57 -8.94 19.34 -8.21
CA GLN A 57 -8.03 19.80 -9.25
C GLN A 57 -7.89 18.72 -10.33
N ASP A 58 -7.48 19.10 -11.54
CA ASP A 58 -7.37 18.16 -12.67
C ASP A 58 -6.34 17.05 -12.43
N ASP A 59 -5.37 17.28 -11.52
CA ASP A 59 -4.35 16.33 -11.11
C ASP A 59 -4.69 15.57 -9.81
N SER A 60 -5.91 15.75 -9.29
CA SER A 60 -6.34 15.09 -8.06
C SER A 60 -6.36 13.57 -8.20
N THR A 61 -5.68 12.88 -7.30
CA THR A 61 -5.76 11.42 -7.19
C THR A 61 -6.99 11.03 -6.38
N ILE A 62 -8.08 10.70 -7.08
CA ILE A 62 -9.35 10.32 -6.45
C ILE A 62 -9.36 8.82 -6.19
N GLY A 63 -9.68 8.43 -4.98
CA GLY A 63 -9.78 7.04 -4.58
C GLY A 63 -10.67 6.85 -3.36
N MET A 64 -10.92 5.60 -3.02
CA MET A 64 -11.66 5.24 -1.81
C MET A 64 -10.70 4.56 -0.84
N PHE A 65 -10.77 4.93 0.43
CA PHE A 65 -9.86 4.42 1.44
C PHE A 65 -10.58 4.02 2.72
N HIS A 66 -9.97 3.09 3.43
CA HIS A 66 -10.38 2.72 4.78
C HIS A 66 -9.13 2.55 5.66
N THR A 67 -9.04 3.34 6.73
CA THR A 67 -7.94 3.27 7.68
C THR A 67 -8.33 2.40 8.86
N PHE A 68 -7.56 1.34 9.10
CA PHE A 68 -7.77 0.40 10.20
C PHE A 68 -6.98 0.78 11.44
N LEU A 69 -5.74 1.27 11.21
CA LEU A 69 -4.82 1.67 12.28
C LEU A 69 -4.03 2.88 11.81
N TYR A 70 -3.87 3.85 12.69
CA TYR A 70 -3.08 5.05 12.45
C TYR A 70 -2.36 5.48 13.72
N ASP A 71 -1.07 5.83 13.60
CA ASP A 71 -0.19 6.19 14.73
C ASP A 71 -0.21 5.15 15.85
N GLY A 72 -0.16 3.87 15.47
CA GLY A 72 -0.22 2.73 16.40
C GLY A 72 -1.58 2.50 17.07
N GLN A 73 -2.61 3.30 16.75
CA GLN A 73 -3.94 3.18 17.35
C GLN A 73 -4.96 2.58 16.37
N ILE A 74 -5.74 1.62 16.85
CA ILE A 74 -6.83 1.04 16.06
C ILE A 74 -7.94 2.07 15.89
N CYS A 75 -8.25 2.39 14.61
CA CYS A 75 -9.25 3.39 14.22
C CYS A 75 -10.56 2.77 13.71
N SER A 76 -10.59 1.46 13.49
CA SER A 76 -11.73 0.79 12.89
C SER A 76 -12.04 -0.55 13.55
N PRO A 77 -13.31 -0.88 13.81
CA PRO A 77 -13.72 -2.20 14.28
C PRO A 77 -13.41 -3.31 13.27
N PHE A 78 -13.27 -2.97 11.98
CA PHE A 78 -12.90 -3.90 10.93
C PHE A 78 -11.43 -4.35 10.99
N PHE A 79 -10.62 -3.78 11.88
CA PHE A 79 -9.25 -4.26 12.14
C PHE A 79 -9.24 -5.75 12.52
N GLU A 80 -10.21 -6.20 13.30
CA GLU A 80 -10.34 -7.60 13.71
C GLU A 80 -10.46 -8.57 12.52
N ASN A 81 -11.06 -8.12 11.40
CA ASN A 81 -11.24 -8.92 10.20
C ASN A 81 -9.97 -9.12 9.38
N ILE A 82 -8.94 -8.29 9.57
CA ILE A 82 -7.71 -8.34 8.79
C ILE A 82 -6.45 -8.55 9.64
N LYS A 83 -6.57 -8.51 10.98
CA LYS A 83 -5.42 -8.65 11.89
C LYS A 83 -4.66 -9.98 11.72
N PHE A 84 -5.30 -11.02 11.17
CA PHE A 84 -4.65 -12.30 10.90
C PHE A 84 -3.44 -12.17 9.97
N MET A 85 -3.41 -11.13 9.11
CA MET A 85 -2.27 -10.86 8.24
C MET A 85 -0.99 -10.56 9.02
N LEU A 86 -1.12 -10.01 10.25
CA LEU A 86 0.03 -9.67 11.08
C LEU A 86 0.81 -10.92 11.52
N ASP A 87 0.15 -12.05 11.70
CA ASP A 87 0.80 -13.33 12.02
C ASP A 87 1.67 -13.82 10.84
N ASP A 88 1.25 -13.53 9.60
CA ASP A 88 2.04 -13.86 8.40
C ASP A 88 3.20 -12.87 8.20
N PHE A 89 3.03 -11.61 8.56
CA PHE A 89 4.12 -10.62 8.57
C PHE A 89 5.20 -10.94 9.61
N GLU A 90 4.83 -11.44 10.79
CA GLU A 90 5.81 -11.85 11.81
C GLU A 90 6.71 -12.99 11.33
N LYS A 91 6.24 -13.85 10.44
CA LYS A 91 7.05 -14.93 9.82
C LYS A 91 8.16 -14.38 8.91
N ILE A 92 8.04 -13.15 8.45
CA ILE A 92 9.04 -12.45 7.63
C ILE A 92 9.70 -11.28 8.38
N ASN A 93 9.68 -11.32 9.71
CA ASN A 93 10.31 -10.35 10.62
C ASN A 93 9.74 -8.92 10.59
N LEU A 94 8.53 -8.74 10.08
CA LEU A 94 7.79 -7.48 10.23
C LEU A 94 6.90 -7.57 11.46
N LEU A 95 7.37 -6.99 12.57
CA LEU A 95 6.75 -7.19 13.87
C LEU A 95 5.49 -6.32 14.05
N ARG A 96 4.44 -6.93 14.58
CA ARG A 96 3.15 -6.27 14.87
C ARG A 96 3.28 -5.00 15.70
N ASN A 97 4.15 -5.00 16.72
CA ASN A 97 4.35 -3.86 17.61
C ASN A 97 4.96 -2.63 16.92
N ASN A 98 5.54 -2.82 15.75
CA ASN A 98 6.10 -1.74 14.94
C ASN A 98 5.10 -1.19 13.92
N LEU A 99 3.88 -1.74 13.85
CA LEU A 99 2.87 -1.27 12.90
C LEU A 99 2.36 0.12 13.31
N ILE A 100 2.63 1.11 12.48
CA ILE A 100 2.21 2.51 12.70
C ILE A 100 1.01 2.92 11.87
N ARG A 101 0.79 2.26 10.72
CA ARG A 101 -0.35 2.55 9.84
C ARG A 101 -0.79 1.29 9.08
N LEU A 102 -2.10 1.14 8.96
CA LEU A 102 -2.74 0.10 8.15
C LEU A 102 -3.94 0.69 7.42
N ARG A 103 -3.89 0.67 6.09
CA ARG A 103 -4.89 1.31 5.24
C ARG A 103 -5.18 0.46 4.02
N ALA A 104 -6.46 0.26 3.68
CA ALA A 104 -6.87 -0.24 2.38
C ALA A 104 -7.15 0.92 1.43
N GLY A 105 -6.80 0.74 0.15
CA GLY A 105 -7.07 1.69 -0.92
C GLY A 105 -7.70 1.00 -2.12
N LEU A 106 -8.71 1.66 -2.69
CA LEU A 106 -9.45 1.22 -3.86
C LEU A 106 -9.42 2.32 -4.91
N PHE A 107 -8.87 2.00 -6.09
CA PHE A 107 -8.93 2.83 -7.28
C PHE A 107 -9.75 2.16 -8.36
N PHE A 108 -10.55 2.93 -9.06
CA PHE A 108 -11.33 2.48 -10.19
C PHE A 108 -10.58 2.67 -11.50
N LYS A 109 -10.97 1.92 -12.52
CA LYS A 109 -10.46 2.06 -13.89
C LYS A 109 -10.50 3.52 -14.34
N ASN A 110 -9.35 4.00 -14.85
CA ASN A 110 -9.18 5.31 -15.42
C ASN A 110 -8.28 5.20 -16.66
N PRO A 111 -8.57 5.89 -17.77
CA PRO A 111 -7.70 5.88 -18.96
C PRO A 111 -6.33 6.54 -18.72
N ASP A 112 -6.19 7.35 -17.67
CA ASP A 112 -4.91 7.95 -17.29
C ASP A 112 -4.02 6.92 -16.58
N SER A 113 -2.95 6.50 -17.25
CA SER A 113 -1.97 5.55 -16.73
C SER A 113 -0.78 6.21 -16.03
N ARG A 114 -0.74 7.54 -15.95
CA ARG A 114 0.39 8.25 -15.30
C ARG A 114 0.47 7.86 -13.83
N PRO A 115 1.69 7.74 -13.28
CA PRO A 115 1.86 7.60 -11.85
C PRO A 115 1.22 8.78 -11.10
N HIS A 116 0.60 8.49 -9.97
CA HIS A 116 0.12 9.52 -9.06
C HIS A 116 1.29 10.34 -8.50
N VAL A 117 1.00 11.42 -7.78
CA VAL A 117 2.02 12.27 -7.16
C VAL A 117 2.93 11.43 -6.27
N PRO A 118 4.27 11.48 -6.47
CA PRO A 118 5.22 10.78 -5.61
C PRO A 118 5.17 11.28 -4.16
N HIS A 119 5.14 10.34 -3.21
CA HIS A 119 5.03 10.63 -1.79
C HIS A 119 5.77 9.61 -0.92
N VAL A 120 5.90 9.90 0.35
CA VAL A 120 6.24 8.94 1.41
C VAL A 120 5.06 8.82 2.38
N ASP A 121 4.80 7.63 2.89
CA ASP A 121 3.67 7.36 3.78
C ASP A 121 3.84 7.95 5.18
N ALA A 122 5.09 7.99 5.67
CA ALA A 122 5.46 8.56 6.95
C ALA A 122 6.84 9.24 6.88
N LYS A 123 7.05 10.25 7.72
CA LYS A 123 8.31 11.01 7.76
C LYS A 123 9.41 10.32 8.57
N ILE A 124 9.04 9.37 9.42
CA ILE A 124 9.98 8.57 10.23
C ILE A 124 10.48 7.37 9.43
N PRO A 125 11.65 6.80 9.75
CA PRO A 125 12.12 5.56 9.14
C PRO A 125 11.09 4.44 9.32
N HIS A 126 10.71 3.80 8.21
CA HIS A 126 9.71 2.74 8.22
C HIS A 126 9.85 1.82 7.00
N THR A 127 9.38 0.62 7.15
CA THR A 127 9.18 -0.33 6.04
C THR A 127 7.75 -0.22 5.55
N THR A 128 7.57 -0.07 4.24
CA THR A 128 6.27 -0.15 3.59
C THR A 128 6.07 -1.53 2.98
N ALA A 129 4.92 -2.13 3.26
CA ALA A 129 4.48 -3.38 2.65
C ALA A 129 3.12 -3.17 1.99
N VAL A 130 3.00 -3.51 0.70
CA VAL A 130 1.77 -3.36 -0.10
C VAL A 130 1.29 -4.73 -0.55
N TYR A 131 0.17 -5.18 -0.01
CA TYR A 131 -0.49 -6.42 -0.41
C TYR A 131 -1.57 -6.16 -1.46
N TYR A 132 -1.53 -6.90 -2.56
CA TYR A 132 -2.51 -6.79 -3.65
C TYR A 132 -3.61 -7.83 -3.48
N VAL A 133 -4.84 -7.34 -3.28
CA VAL A 133 -6.03 -8.17 -3.05
C VAL A 133 -6.57 -8.77 -4.33
N ASN A 134 -6.32 -8.12 -5.47
CA ASN A 134 -6.76 -8.56 -6.79
C ASN A 134 -5.71 -8.29 -7.87
N ASP A 135 -5.83 -9.00 -8.99
CA ASP A 135 -5.05 -8.69 -10.19
C ASP A 135 -5.44 -7.32 -10.76
N CYS A 136 -4.46 -6.49 -11.01
CA CYS A 136 -4.69 -5.22 -11.68
C CYS A 136 -3.46 -4.79 -12.50
N ASP A 137 -3.58 -3.69 -13.23
CA ASP A 137 -2.55 -3.10 -14.07
C ASP A 137 -2.15 -1.69 -13.64
N GLY A 138 -2.51 -1.31 -12.41
CA GLY A 138 -2.09 -0.04 -11.79
C GLY A 138 -0.81 -0.22 -10.98
N ASP A 139 0.35 0.00 -11.60
CA ASP A 139 1.67 -0.28 -11.04
C ASP A 139 1.99 0.52 -9.77
N LEU A 140 2.88 -0.04 -8.95
CA LEU A 140 3.60 0.67 -7.91
C LEU A 140 4.99 1.05 -8.44
N VAL A 141 5.30 2.33 -8.45
CA VAL A 141 6.59 2.88 -8.85
C VAL A 141 7.33 3.36 -7.62
N ILE A 142 8.60 3.00 -7.50
CA ILE A 142 9.49 3.43 -6.43
C ILE A 142 10.64 4.21 -7.06
N TYR A 143 10.99 5.35 -6.48
CA TYR A 143 11.98 6.28 -6.99
C TYR A 143 13.29 6.19 -6.21
N ASP A 144 14.40 6.64 -6.81
CA ASP A 144 15.71 6.70 -6.16
C ASP A 144 15.73 7.71 -5.01
N GLU A 145 14.96 8.77 -5.14
CA GLU A 145 14.91 9.84 -4.19
C GLU A 145 14.20 9.41 -2.90
N THR A 146 14.73 9.88 -1.78
CA THR A 146 14.22 9.56 -0.45
C THR A 146 13.78 10.84 0.28
N TYR A 147 12.92 10.67 1.30
CA TYR A 147 12.53 11.78 2.18
C TYR A 147 13.74 12.44 2.86
N LYS A 148 14.79 11.68 3.16
CA LYS A 148 16.03 12.22 3.73
C LYS A 148 16.77 13.12 2.75
N SER A 149 16.81 12.79 1.46
CA SER A 149 17.48 13.59 0.42
C SER A 149 16.63 14.79 -0.02
N HIS A 150 15.32 14.64 -0.01
CA HIS A 150 14.35 15.66 -0.44
C HIS A 150 13.23 15.78 0.59
N PRO A 151 13.48 16.41 1.75
CA PRO A 151 12.47 16.53 2.80
C PRO A 151 11.33 17.45 2.35
N TRP A 152 10.08 17.02 2.65
CA TRP A 152 8.83 17.77 2.42
C TRP A 152 8.22 17.71 1.04
N LYS A 153 9.00 17.50 -0.03
CA LYS A 153 8.47 17.46 -1.39
C LYS A 153 9.33 16.54 -2.26
N ALA A 154 8.68 15.65 -2.99
CA ALA A 154 9.36 14.90 -4.05
C ALA A 154 9.91 15.86 -5.12
N PRO A 155 11.02 15.52 -5.78
CA PRO A 155 11.47 16.24 -6.96
C PRO A 155 10.38 16.28 -8.04
N GLU A 156 10.40 17.31 -8.86
CA GLU A 156 9.44 17.44 -9.97
C GLU A 156 9.56 16.29 -10.99
N PHE A 157 10.79 15.81 -11.19
CA PHE A 157 11.11 14.70 -12.09
C PHE A 157 11.92 13.63 -11.34
N PRO A 158 11.26 12.77 -10.53
CA PRO A 158 11.97 11.75 -9.78
C PRO A 158 12.44 10.62 -10.70
N THR A 159 13.56 10.00 -10.34
CA THR A 159 14.19 8.92 -11.09
C THR A 159 13.53 7.58 -10.70
N GLU A 160 12.86 6.93 -11.64
CA GLU A 160 12.30 5.61 -11.42
C GLU A 160 13.42 4.59 -11.15
N ASN A 161 13.34 3.90 -10.01
CA ASN A 161 14.28 2.86 -9.61
C ASN A 161 13.66 1.46 -9.83
N TYR A 162 12.44 1.28 -9.36
CA TYR A 162 11.77 -0.01 -9.42
C TYR A 162 10.28 0.13 -9.69
N ARG A 163 9.72 -0.86 -10.42
CA ARG A 163 8.30 -0.92 -10.74
C ARG A 163 7.74 -2.30 -10.44
N PHE A 164 6.73 -2.35 -9.58
CA PHE A 164 5.96 -3.55 -9.31
C PHE A 164 4.70 -3.59 -10.16
N ALA A 165 4.54 -4.65 -10.93
CA ALA A 165 3.26 -5.00 -11.54
C ALA A 165 2.38 -5.70 -10.48
N PRO A 166 1.19 -5.19 -10.16
CA PRO A 166 0.29 -5.80 -9.21
C PRO A 166 -0.17 -7.18 -9.70
N CYS A 167 -0.15 -8.14 -8.78
CA CYS A 167 -0.70 -9.47 -8.98
C CYS A 167 -1.44 -9.87 -7.70
N GLN A 168 -2.58 -10.53 -7.84
CA GLN A 168 -3.31 -11.02 -6.67
C GLN A 168 -2.39 -11.86 -5.78
N ASN A 169 -2.51 -11.69 -4.46
CA ASN A 169 -1.75 -12.40 -3.44
C ASN A 169 -0.24 -12.14 -3.44
N LYS A 170 0.21 -11.08 -4.12
CA LYS A 170 1.59 -10.60 -4.05
C LYS A 170 1.73 -9.52 -2.99
N LEU A 171 2.83 -9.58 -2.25
CA LEU A 171 3.26 -8.56 -1.30
C LEU A 171 4.53 -7.89 -1.84
N ALA A 172 4.50 -6.56 -1.99
CA ALA A 172 5.67 -5.74 -2.27
C ALA A 172 6.18 -5.13 -0.97
N ILE A 173 7.49 -5.21 -0.69
CA ILE A 173 8.12 -4.69 0.54
C ILE A 173 9.29 -3.80 0.15
N PHE A 174 9.38 -2.60 0.74
CA PHE A 174 10.46 -1.66 0.46
C PHE A 174 10.71 -0.69 1.62
N ASP A 175 11.85 -0.01 1.59
CA ASP A 175 12.14 1.11 2.50
C ASP A 175 11.18 2.25 2.21
N GLY A 176 10.27 2.53 3.15
CA GLY A 176 9.23 3.55 3.02
C GLY A 176 9.75 4.99 2.95
N GLN A 177 11.04 5.20 3.18
CA GLN A 177 11.68 6.50 2.97
C GLN A 177 11.90 6.85 1.50
N HIS A 178 11.83 5.87 0.58
CA HIS A 178 11.78 6.14 -0.84
C HIS A 178 10.46 6.78 -1.26
N TYR A 179 10.53 7.82 -2.07
CA TYR A 179 9.35 8.33 -2.74
C TYR A 179 8.77 7.23 -3.62
N HIS A 180 7.47 7.09 -3.59
CA HIS A 180 6.75 6.10 -4.36
C HIS A 180 5.40 6.63 -4.82
N SER A 181 4.84 5.99 -5.83
CA SER A 181 3.51 6.29 -6.34
C SER A 181 2.85 5.03 -6.88
N SER A 182 1.54 5.06 -6.99
CA SER A 182 0.79 4.06 -7.77
C SER A 182 0.15 4.74 -8.98
N SER A 183 -0.45 3.95 -9.87
CA SER A 183 -1.29 4.45 -10.95
C SER A 183 -2.68 3.85 -10.89
N TYR A 184 -3.61 4.45 -11.62
CA TYR A 184 -4.92 3.86 -11.86
C TYR A 184 -4.79 2.58 -12.71
N PRO A 185 -5.66 1.58 -12.52
CA PRO A 185 -5.80 0.50 -13.49
C PRO A 185 -6.43 1.04 -14.77
N THR A 186 -5.92 0.61 -15.93
CA THR A 186 -6.40 1.05 -17.25
C THR A 186 -7.20 -0.02 -17.96
N GLN A 187 -6.94 -1.29 -17.71
CA GLN A 187 -7.61 -2.44 -18.31
C GLN A 187 -8.53 -3.15 -17.30
N LYS A 188 -8.06 -3.32 -16.07
CA LYS A 188 -8.82 -3.96 -15.00
C LYS A 188 -9.83 -2.97 -14.37
N PRO A 189 -10.99 -3.45 -13.87
CA PRO A 189 -12.05 -2.56 -13.35
C PRO A 189 -11.63 -1.80 -12.09
N LEU A 190 -10.78 -2.40 -11.25
CA LEU A 190 -10.34 -1.81 -9.99
C LEU A 190 -8.95 -2.29 -9.58
N ARG A 191 -8.27 -1.50 -8.75
CA ARG A 191 -7.07 -1.82 -8.01
C ARG A 191 -7.38 -1.74 -6.52
N LEU A 192 -7.28 -2.86 -5.84
CA LEU A 192 -7.51 -2.97 -4.40
C LEU A 192 -6.22 -3.45 -3.73
N ALA A 193 -5.66 -2.63 -2.86
CA ALA A 193 -4.43 -2.92 -2.15
C ALA A 193 -4.52 -2.53 -0.67
N ILE A 194 -3.75 -3.22 0.17
CA ILE A 194 -3.62 -2.93 1.59
C ILE A 194 -2.18 -2.50 1.85
N THR A 195 -2.00 -1.33 2.42
CA THR A 195 -0.69 -0.79 2.79
C THR A 195 -0.48 -0.88 4.29
N PHE A 196 0.65 -1.44 4.66
CA PHE A 196 1.16 -1.55 6.02
C PHE A 196 2.45 -0.75 6.13
N ASN A 197 2.59 0.05 7.17
CA ASN A 197 3.82 0.76 7.47
C ASN A 197 4.31 0.34 8.85
N PHE A 198 5.53 -0.20 8.90
CA PHE A 198 6.17 -0.69 10.14
C PHE A 198 7.36 0.21 10.46
N GLN A 199 7.38 0.80 11.65
CA GLN A 199 8.52 1.58 12.14
C GLN A 199 9.78 0.69 12.22
N GLN A 200 10.90 1.22 11.77
CA GLN A 200 12.22 0.59 11.89
C GLN A 200 12.89 0.92 13.21
#